data_7715c2f19afdf53f18e5b8198842a5e2
#
_entry.id   7715c2f19afdf53f18e5b8198842a5e2
#
_cell.length_a   1.000
_cell.length_b   1.000
_cell.length_c   1.000
_cell.angle_alpha   90.00
_cell.angle_beta   90.00
_cell.angle_gamma   90.00
#
_symmetry.space_group_name_H-M   'P 1'
#
loop_
_entity.id
_entity.type
_entity.pdbx_description
1 polymer ?
#
loop_
_entity_poly.entity_id
_entity_poly.type
_entity_poly.pdbx_seq_one_letter_code
_entity_poly.pdbx_strand_id
1 'polypeptide(L)'
;MTPTLLPVPEPDLPRVLPVILAGGSGTRLWPLSRECHPKQLIELISNESPLSATARRLNGISNASLGDTLLLVCGEQHRVMSAAQVVGRAAAPRILLEPAARNTAPALTLAALDTTALDEDPVLAVMPADHIISDVAAFQDAIGRAARYAQEGAIVTLGVLPRRAETGYGYIQVGAQRTGRLGGQGGYSIGRFVEKPDVALAERYLHSGDYWWNSGIFVTRASVWLKAIRALAPAIHAACEAAWRAGVAEESFFRVDAAAFDACPSDSIDYAVMERLTDHPELGIEGIVVPLAAGWSDIGTWDAIWEIMPKDDQGNVARGPIVFEDTQDSFVRSEGRLVACVGMKDVVVIETADAVLVANKHDVQRVKNIVERLKIDRRPQASEHRKVQRPWGHYDSIDLGERFQVKRIVVEPGKQLSLQMHYHRAEHWIVVSGTAKVTRGDETFLLSENESTYIAVGEVHRLENPGKIPLEIIEVQSGNYLGEDDIVRFDDQYGRAVVQTLPPKPATARAAREPRDEAAERETVR
;
A
#
# COMPACT_ATOMS: atom_id res chain seq x y z
N MET A 1 -4.41 -60.76 -25.33
CA MET A 1 -3.97 -59.42 -25.65
C MET A 1 -4.79 -58.49 -24.81
N THR A 2 -4.22 -57.97 -23.74
CA THR A 2 -4.87 -56.98 -22.85
C THR A 2 -4.81 -55.63 -23.55
N PRO A 3 -5.89 -54.86 -23.68
CA PRO A 3 -5.82 -53.56 -24.30
C PRO A 3 -5.03 -52.61 -23.39
N THR A 4 -3.93 -52.10 -23.91
CA THR A 4 -3.16 -51.01 -23.28
C THR A 4 -4.04 -49.77 -23.30
N LEU A 5 -4.58 -49.40 -22.15
CA LEU A 5 -5.23 -48.10 -21.96
C LEU A 5 -4.17 -47.03 -22.26
N LEU A 6 -4.39 -46.25 -23.30
CA LEU A 6 -3.61 -45.02 -23.53
C LEU A 6 -3.76 -44.14 -22.31
N PRO A 7 -2.68 -43.53 -21.81
CA PRO A 7 -2.77 -42.58 -20.71
C PRO A 7 -3.72 -41.44 -21.12
N VAL A 8 -4.74 -41.22 -20.33
CA VAL A 8 -5.58 -40.01 -20.46
C VAL A 8 -4.63 -38.82 -20.30
N PRO A 9 -4.58 -37.90 -21.28
CA PRO A 9 -3.73 -36.72 -21.12
C PRO A 9 -4.10 -36.03 -19.81
N GLU A 10 -3.11 -35.75 -18.97
CA GLU A 10 -3.33 -34.93 -17.79
C GLU A 10 -3.94 -33.61 -18.27
N PRO A 11 -5.07 -33.15 -17.66
CA PRO A 11 -5.68 -31.91 -18.07
C PRO A 11 -4.63 -30.79 -17.89
N ASP A 12 -4.45 -29.96 -18.92
CA ASP A 12 -3.56 -28.80 -18.87
C ASP A 12 -3.83 -28.00 -17.62
N LEU A 13 -2.75 -27.67 -16.86
CA LEU A 13 -2.85 -26.87 -15.65
C LEU A 13 -3.41 -25.48 -15.99
N PRO A 14 -4.35 -24.96 -15.18
CA PRO A 14 -4.90 -23.63 -15.41
C PRO A 14 -3.78 -22.58 -15.37
N ARG A 15 -3.69 -21.72 -16.38
CA ARG A 15 -2.80 -20.56 -16.36
C ARG A 15 -3.41 -19.45 -15.51
N VAL A 16 -2.74 -19.13 -14.41
CA VAL A 16 -3.20 -18.16 -13.40
C VAL A 16 -2.34 -16.91 -13.46
N LEU A 17 -2.98 -15.76 -13.58
CA LEU A 17 -2.34 -14.44 -13.48
C LEU A 17 -2.62 -13.86 -12.09
N PRO A 18 -1.59 -13.63 -11.27
CA PRO A 18 -1.75 -12.94 -10.00
C PRO A 18 -2.17 -11.47 -10.20
N VAL A 19 -3.27 -11.07 -9.59
CA VAL A 19 -3.74 -9.68 -9.55
C VAL A 19 -3.79 -9.23 -8.10
N ILE A 20 -3.08 -8.17 -7.76
CA ILE A 20 -3.06 -7.61 -6.41
C ILE A 20 -3.78 -6.28 -6.40
N LEU A 21 -4.78 -6.15 -5.53
CA LEU A 21 -5.52 -4.91 -5.30
C LEU A 21 -4.94 -4.23 -4.05
N ALA A 22 -4.19 -3.14 -4.24
CA ALA A 22 -3.52 -2.40 -3.18
C ALA A 22 -4.22 -1.08 -2.86
N GLY A 23 -5.52 -1.16 -2.58
CA GLY A 23 -6.35 -0.04 -2.15
C GLY A 23 -6.52 0.03 -0.63
N GLY A 24 -7.08 1.13 -0.15
CA GLY A 24 -7.42 1.34 1.26
C GLY A 24 -6.27 1.88 2.12
N SER A 25 -6.60 2.71 3.11
CA SER A 25 -5.63 3.38 4.00
C SER A 25 -5.37 2.62 5.30
N GLY A 26 -6.23 1.64 5.67
CA GLY A 26 -6.07 0.86 6.91
C GLY A 26 -6.12 1.68 8.20
N THR A 27 -6.95 2.71 8.28
CA THR A 27 -6.99 3.72 9.37
C THR A 27 -7.12 3.17 10.79
N ARG A 28 -7.67 1.95 10.95
CA ARG A 28 -7.80 1.31 12.27
C ARG A 28 -6.48 0.84 12.88
N LEU A 29 -5.40 0.77 12.06
CA LEU A 29 -4.05 0.45 12.54
C LEU A 29 -3.21 1.73 12.78
N TRP A 30 -3.87 2.89 12.89
CA TRP A 30 -3.22 4.10 13.38
C TRP A 30 -2.59 3.82 14.78
N PRO A 31 -1.41 4.35 15.11
CA PRO A 31 -0.61 5.34 14.40
C PRO A 31 0.39 4.77 13.37
N LEU A 32 0.49 3.44 13.19
CA LEU A 32 1.39 2.87 12.19
C LEU A 32 0.88 3.06 10.76
N SER A 33 -0.42 2.83 10.51
CA SER A 33 -0.99 3.12 9.21
C SER A 33 -1.37 4.60 9.11
N ARG A 34 -1.04 5.20 7.99
CA ARG A 34 -1.37 6.58 7.63
C ARG A 34 -1.92 6.60 6.20
N GLU A 35 -2.54 7.69 5.81
CA GLU A 35 -3.07 7.83 4.45
C GLU A 35 -1.98 7.66 3.38
N CYS A 36 -0.82 8.30 3.58
CA CYS A 36 0.33 8.18 2.68
C CYS A 36 1.19 6.92 2.91
N HIS A 37 0.93 6.16 3.96
CA HIS A 37 1.63 4.91 4.29
C HIS A 37 0.65 3.86 4.81
N PRO A 38 -0.16 3.27 3.90
CA PRO A 38 -1.22 2.35 4.28
C PRO A 38 -0.70 1.00 4.76
N LYS A 39 -1.56 0.24 5.45
CA LYS A 39 -1.22 -1.01 6.16
C LYS A 39 -0.51 -2.06 5.30
N GLN A 40 -0.84 -2.16 4.01
CA GLN A 40 -0.25 -3.13 3.10
C GLN A 40 1.24 -2.91 2.85
N LEU A 41 1.75 -1.71 3.13
CA LEU A 41 3.16 -1.34 2.95
C LEU A 41 3.99 -1.45 4.24
N ILE A 42 3.36 -1.81 5.38
CA ILE A 42 3.97 -1.80 6.71
C ILE A 42 4.30 -3.21 7.17
N GLU A 43 5.47 -3.42 7.75
CA GLU A 43 5.86 -4.66 8.42
C GLU A 43 5.09 -4.84 9.74
N LEU A 44 3.89 -5.42 9.66
CA LEU A 44 3.00 -5.54 10.81
C LEU A 44 3.33 -6.74 11.71
N ILE A 45 3.56 -7.90 11.14
CA ILE A 45 3.71 -9.18 11.83
C ILE A 45 5.12 -9.74 11.67
N SER A 46 5.62 -9.79 10.45
CA SER A 46 6.96 -10.24 10.09
C SER A 46 7.84 -9.06 9.66
N ASN A 47 9.09 -9.34 9.29
CA ASN A 47 9.99 -8.35 8.67
C ASN A 47 9.70 -8.16 7.18
N GLU A 48 8.45 -8.36 6.78
CA GLU A 48 7.98 -8.21 5.42
C GLU A 48 6.58 -7.60 5.44
N SER A 49 6.32 -6.71 4.47
CA SER A 49 4.99 -6.12 4.32
C SER A 49 3.97 -7.12 3.75
N PRO A 50 2.68 -6.96 4.04
CA PRO A 50 1.62 -7.77 3.43
C PRO A 50 1.64 -7.75 1.89
N LEU A 51 1.94 -6.60 1.27
CA LEU A 51 2.05 -6.49 -0.19
C LEU A 51 3.19 -7.36 -0.72
N SER A 52 4.38 -7.29 -0.12
CA SER A 52 5.51 -8.13 -0.49
C SER A 52 5.21 -9.63 -0.34
N ALA A 53 4.59 -10.01 0.78
CA ALA A 53 4.18 -11.38 1.02
C ALA A 53 3.15 -11.86 -0.02
N THR A 54 2.17 -11.00 -0.38
CA THR A 54 1.14 -11.31 -1.38
C THR A 54 1.75 -11.47 -2.78
N ALA A 55 2.73 -10.63 -3.16
CA ALA A 55 3.38 -10.67 -4.47
C ALA A 55 4.08 -12.00 -4.76
N ARG A 56 4.56 -12.71 -3.74
CA ARG A 56 5.23 -14.02 -3.90
C ARG A 56 4.40 -15.21 -3.44
N ARG A 57 3.18 -14.99 -2.96
CA ARG A 57 2.33 -16.01 -2.33
C ARG A 57 2.01 -17.18 -3.24
N LEU A 58 1.93 -16.96 -4.54
CA LEU A 58 1.67 -18.01 -5.53
C LEU A 58 2.94 -18.63 -6.12
N ASN A 59 4.15 -18.14 -5.78
CA ASN A 59 5.40 -18.72 -6.27
C ASN A 59 5.51 -20.19 -5.85
N GLY A 60 5.77 -21.07 -6.84
CA GLY A 60 5.90 -22.50 -6.58
C GLY A 60 4.56 -23.26 -6.48
N ILE A 61 3.44 -22.65 -6.85
CA ILE A 61 2.16 -23.36 -6.96
C ILE A 61 2.30 -24.57 -7.87
N SER A 62 1.82 -25.74 -7.45
CA SER A 62 2.01 -27.00 -8.17
C SER A 62 0.82 -27.44 -9.01
N ASN A 63 -0.39 -26.95 -8.69
CA ASN A 63 -1.65 -27.35 -9.32
C ASN A 63 -2.23 -26.29 -10.28
N ALA A 64 -1.40 -25.28 -10.62
CA ALA A 64 -1.64 -24.29 -11.65
C ALA A 64 -0.30 -23.82 -12.24
N SER A 65 -0.30 -23.27 -13.45
CA SER A 65 0.85 -22.57 -14.03
C SER A 65 0.71 -21.08 -13.82
N LEU A 66 1.78 -20.40 -13.41
CA LEU A 66 1.74 -18.93 -13.28
C LEU A 66 2.03 -18.26 -14.63
N GLY A 67 1.34 -17.17 -14.89
CA GLY A 67 1.72 -16.23 -15.95
C GLY A 67 3.06 -15.54 -15.62
N ASP A 68 3.73 -15.04 -16.65
CA ASP A 68 5.04 -14.39 -16.54
C ASP A 68 4.99 -12.99 -15.92
N THR A 69 3.80 -12.50 -15.61
CA THR A 69 3.52 -11.14 -15.14
C THR A 69 2.69 -11.19 -13.86
N LEU A 70 2.97 -10.27 -12.94
CA LEU A 70 2.10 -9.94 -11.81
C LEU A 70 1.45 -8.59 -12.09
N LEU A 71 0.13 -8.50 -11.94
CA LEU A 71 -0.61 -7.27 -12.10
C LEU A 71 -0.91 -6.65 -10.73
N LEU A 72 -0.47 -5.39 -10.53
CA LEU A 72 -0.73 -4.63 -9.32
C LEU A 72 -1.59 -3.41 -9.64
N VAL A 73 -2.72 -3.26 -8.96
CA VAL A 73 -3.56 -2.05 -9.04
C VAL A 73 -3.40 -1.26 -7.75
N CYS A 74 -2.94 -0.01 -7.84
CA CYS A 74 -2.75 0.85 -6.67
C CYS A 74 -3.02 2.33 -6.99
N GLY A 75 -3.24 3.14 -5.95
CA GLY A 75 -3.38 4.59 -6.11
C GLY A 75 -2.07 5.26 -6.52
N GLU A 76 -2.17 6.31 -7.34
CA GLU A 76 -1.05 7.12 -7.84
C GLU A 76 -0.07 7.54 -6.72
N GLN A 77 -0.59 7.95 -5.57
CA GLN A 77 0.21 8.40 -4.42
C GLN A 77 1.09 7.31 -3.81
N HIS A 78 0.74 6.03 -4.01
CA HIS A 78 1.48 4.90 -3.44
C HIS A 78 2.41 4.21 -4.46
N ARG A 79 2.44 4.68 -5.73
CA ARG A 79 3.12 3.99 -6.84
C ARG A 79 4.56 3.59 -6.54
N VAL A 80 5.35 4.53 -6.00
CA VAL A 80 6.78 4.32 -5.76
C VAL A 80 7.04 3.29 -4.68
N MET A 81 6.32 3.41 -3.55
CA MET A 81 6.47 2.48 -2.44
C MET A 81 5.96 1.09 -2.81
N SER A 82 4.83 1.01 -3.53
CA SER A 82 4.27 -0.26 -3.98
C SER A 82 5.18 -0.95 -5.00
N ALA A 83 5.72 -0.21 -5.96
CA ALA A 83 6.68 -0.74 -6.93
C ALA A 83 7.93 -1.30 -6.25
N ALA A 84 8.51 -0.58 -5.30
CA ALA A 84 9.70 -1.01 -4.56
C ALA A 84 9.49 -2.33 -3.80
N GLN A 85 8.27 -2.63 -3.39
CA GLN A 85 7.95 -3.84 -2.64
C GLN A 85 7.64 -5.07 -3.50
N VAL A 86 7.30 -4.90 -4.77
CA VAL A 86 7.00 -6.01 -5.69
C VAL A 86 8.14 -6.33 -6.65
N VAL A 87 9.05 -5.37 -6.90
CA VAL A 87 10.22 -5.58 -7.78
C VAL A 87 11.15 -6.64 -7.21
N GLY A 88 11.54 -7.61 -8.06
CA GLY A 88 12.44 -8.71 -7.68
C GLY A 88 11.81 -9.80 -6.80
N ARG A 89 10.50 -9.71 -6.50
CA ARG A 89 9.78 -10.69 -5.69
C ARG A 89 8.83 -11.58 -6.48
N ALA A 90 8.47 -11.17 -7.68
CA ALA A 90 7.65 -11.90 -8.64
C ALA A 90 8.20 -11.72 -10.06
N ALA A 91 7.56 -12.39 -11.03
CA ALA A 91 7.70 -12.06 -12.45
C ALA A 91 7.51 -10.56 -12.70
N ALA A 92 7.93 -10.04 -13.83
CA ALA A 92 7.92 -8.60 -14.12
C ALA A 92 6.57 -7.94 -13.73
N PRO A 93 6.53 -7.03 -12.74
CA PRO A 93 5.28 -6.44 -12.31
C PRO A 93 4.79 -5.43 -13.35
N ARG A 94 3.50 -5.50 -13.71
CA ARG A 94 2.76 -4.47 -14.42
C ARG A 94 1.90 -3.73 -13.43
N ILE A 95 2.03 -2.43 -13.33
CA ILE A 95 1.39 -1.63 -12.29
C ILE A 95 0.40 -0.66 -12.94
N LEU A 96 -0.89 -0.83 -12.60
CA LEU A 96 -1.98 0.07 -13.00
C LEU A 96 -2.20 1.11 -11.90
N LEU A 97 -2.21 2.38 -12.29
CA LEU A 97 -2.36 3.50 -11.36
C LEU A 97 -3.76 4.07 -11.43
N GLU A 98 -4.47 4.01 -10.29
CA GLU A 98 -5.76 4.68 -10.10
C GLU A 98 -5.53 6.12 -9.64
N PRO A 99 -6.13 7.13 -10.29
CA PRO A 99 -6.02 8.53 -9.85
C PRO A 99 -6.80 8.81 -8.57
N ALA A 100 -7.85 8.03 -8.29
CA ALA A 100 -8.68 8.12 -7.10
C ALA A 100 -9.14 6.75 -6.65
N ALA A 101 -9.37 6.56 -5.35
CA ALA A 101 -9.90 5.32 -4.81
C ALA A 101 -11.39 5.17 -5.15
N ARG A 102 -11.75 4.11 -5.88
CA ARG A 102 -13.13 3.78 -6.29
C ARG A 102 -13.57 2.38 -5.83
N ASN A 103 -12.90 1.83 -4.79
CA ASN A 103 -13.16 0.49 -4.27
C ASN A 103 -12.71 -0.63 -5.24
N THR A 104 -13.09 -1.89 -4.97
CA THR A 104 -12.48 -3.07 -5.61
C THR A 104 -13.06 -3.44 -6.98
N ALA A 105 -14.33 -3.10 -7.28
CA ALA A 105 -14.92 -3.43 -8.58
C ALA A 105 -14.28 -2.67 -9.75
N PRO A 106 -14.05 -1.34 -9.68
CA PRO A 106 -13.28 -0.62 -10.70
C PRO A 106 -11.85 -1.15 -10.85
N ALA A 107 -11.15 -1.41 -9.73
CA ALA A 107 -9.78 -1.92 -9.76
C ALA A 107 -9.67 -3.26 -10.50
N LEU A 108 -10.55 -4.23 -10.21
CA LEU A 108 -10.60 -5.49 -10.94
C LEU A 108 -11.02 -5.30 -12.40
N THR A 109 -11.91 -4.34 -12.69
CA THR A 109 -12.33 -4.05 -14.07
C THR A 109 -11.18 -3.51 -14.91
N LEU A 110 -10.36 -2.59 -14.35
CA LEU A 110 -9.15 -2.11 -15.01
C LEU A 110 -8.16 -3.25 -15.26
N ALA A 111 -7.94 -4.12 -14.26
CA ALA A 111 -7.08 -5.30 -14.40
C ALA A 111 -7.54 -6.23 -15.52
N ALA A 112 -8.84 -6.51 -15.60
CA ALA A 112 -9.42 -7.37 -16.63
C ALA A 112 -9.35 -6.74 -18.03
N LEU A 113 -9.58 -5.43 -18.16
CA LEU A 113 -9.43 -4.71 -19.42
C LEU A 113 -7.98 -4.73 -19.92
N ASP A 114 -7.03 -4.48 -19.03
CA ASP A 114 -5.62 -4.50 -19.37
C ASP A 114 -5.16 -5.89 -19.86
N THR A 115 -5.62 -6.93 -19.20
CA THR A 115 -5.28 -8.31 -19.57
C THR A 115 -5.87 -8.71 -20.91
N THR A 116 -7.16 -8.40 -21.16
CA THR A 116 -7.83 -8.76 -22.41
C THR A 116 -7.31 -7.98 -23.62
N ALA A 117 -6.76 -6.77 -23.40
CA ALA A 117 -6.15 -6.00 -24.47
C ALA A 117 -4.84 -6.62 -25.02
N LEU A 118 -4.25 -7.55 -24.30
CA LEU A 118 -3.07 -8.32 -24.73
C LEU A 118 -3.46 -9.60 -25.47
N ASP A 119 -4.72 -9.74 -25.90
CA ASP A 119 -5.32 -10.96 -26.51
C ASP A 119 -5.22 -12.20 -25.62
N GLU A 120 -5.16 -12.00 -24.30
CA GLU A 120 -5.10 -13.06 -23.32
C GLU A 120 -6.39 -13.09 -22.48
N ASP A 121 -6.85 -14.29 -22.15
CA ASP A 121 -7.98 -14.48 -21.24
C ASP A 121 -7.61 -15.49 -20.13
N PRO A 122 -6.57 -15.16 -19.34
CA PRO A 122 -6.14 -16.04 -18.26
C PRO A 122 -7.14 -16.04 -17.11
N VAL A 123 -6.98 -17.00 -16.21
CA VAL A 123 -7.63 -16.98 -14.92
C VAL A 123 -6.93 -15.96 -14.02
N LEU A 124 -7.64 -14.94 -13.60
CA LEU A 124 -7.15 -13.94 -12.64
C LEU A 124 -7.29 -14.48 -11.22
N ALA A 125 -6.20 -14.55 -10.46
CA ALA A 125 -6.23 -14.75 -9.00
C ALA A 125 -6.14 -13.39 -8.31
N VAL A 126 -7.28 -12.86 -7.93
CA VAL A 126 -7.45 -11.49 -7.40
C VAL A 126 -7.30 -11.52 -5.89
N MET A 127 -6.25 -10.89 -5.38
CA MET A 127 -5.86 -10.92 -3.98
C MET A 127 -5.77 -9.50 -3.42
N PRO A 128 -6.42 -9.20 -2.28
CA PRO A 128 -6.11 -7.99 -1.51
C PRO A 128 -4.64 -7.98 -1.05
N ALA A 129 -4.01 -6.81 -1.15
CA ALA A 129 -2.60 -6.62 -0.79
C ALA A 129 -2.31 -6.74 0.70
N ASP A 130 -3.34 -6.72 1.55
CA ASP A 130 -3.25 -6.47 2.98
C ASP A 130 -3.67 -7.67 3.84
N HIS A 131 -3.93 -8.83 3.23
CA HIS A 131 -4.30 -10.06 3.94
C HIS A 131 -3.09 -10.90 4.34
N ILE A 132 -3.17 -11.53 5.51
CA ILE A 132 -2.22 -12.53 5.99
C ILE A 132 -2.75 -13.93 5.69
N ILE A 133 -1.83 -14.80 5.27
CA ILE A 133 -2.02 -16.23 5.08
C ILE A 133 -0.88 -16.93 5.82
N SER A 134 -1.22 -17.73 6.82
CA SER A 134 -0.21 -18.45 7.62
C SER A 134 0.27 -19.73 6.94
N ASP A 135 -0.64 -20.45 6.25
CA ASP A 135 -0.34 -21.65 5.49
C ASP A 135 -0.42 -21.38 3.98
N VAL A 136 0.74 -21.06 3.40
CA VAL A 136 0.85 -20.74 1.96
C VAL A 136 0.54 -21.96 1.09
N ALA A 137 0.89 -23.19 1.52
CA ALA A 137 0.63 -24.39 0.74
C ALA A 137 -0.86 -24.71 0.63
N ALA A 138 -1.59 -24.62 1.76
CA ALA A 138 -3.06 -24.75 1.76
C ALA A 138 -3.75 -23.66 0.93
N PHE A 139 -3.20 -22.44 0.94
CA PHE A 139 -3.68 -21.34 0.11
C PHE A 139 -3.49 -21.64 -1.38
N GLN A 140 -2.29 -22.06 -1.78
CA GLN A 140 -1.98 -22.43 -3.18
C GLN A 140 -2.87 -23.56 -3.68
N ASP A 141 -3.12 -24.58 -2.83
CA ASP A 141 -4.05 -25.65 -3.17
C ASP A 141 -5.47 -25.12 -3.43
N ALA A 142 -5.97 -24.23 -2.57
CA ALA A 142 -7.28 -23.63 -2.75
C ALA A 142 -7.38 -22.77 -4.03
N ILE A 143 -6.33 -22.01 -4.38
CA ILE A 143 -6.26 -21.25 -5.64
C ILE A 143 -6.28 -22.19 -6.86
N GLY A 144 -5.50 -23.27 -6.86
CA GLY A 144 -5.50 -24.22 -7.96
C GLY A 144 -6.84 -24.92 -8.17
N ARG A 145 -7.53 -25.28 -7.07
CA ARG A 145 -8.91 -25.80 -7.14
C ARG A 145 -9.89 -24.75 -7.70
N ALA A 146 -9.80 -23.51 -7.23
CA ALA A 146 -10.63 -22.40 -7.69
C ALA A 146 -10.40 -22.10 -9.19
N ALA A 147 -9.15 -22.15 -9.64
CA ALA A 147 -8.77 -21.89 -11.03
C ALA A 147 -9.41 -22.87 -12.02
N ARG A 148 -9.60 -24.13 -11.64
CA ARG A 148 -10.28 -25.11 -12.50
C ARG A 148 -11.76 -24.74 -12.75
N TYR A 149 -12.48 -24.29 -11.73
CA TYR A 149 -13.84 -23.80 -11.90
C TYR A 149 -13.89 -22.49 -12.70
N ALA A 150 -12.92 -21.60 -12.47
CA ALA A 150 -12.84 -20.35 -13.21
C ALA A 150 -12.57 -20.56 -14.70
N GLN A 151 -11.76 -21.57 -15.09
CA GLN A 151 -11.58 -21.97 -16.50
C GLN A 151 -12.92 -22.36 -17.15
N GLU A 152 -13.83 -22.94 -16.40
CA GLU A 152 -15.18 -23.32 -16.87
C GLU A 152 -16.16 -22.15 -16.96
N GLY A 153 -15.74 -20.93 -16.58
CA GLY A 153 -16.54 -19.72 -16.66
C GLY A 153 -17.24 -19.33 -15.36
N ALA A 154 -16.82 -19.89 -14.22
CA ALA A 154 -17.33 -19.46 -12.91
C ALA A 154 -16.60 -18.21 -12.39
N ILE A 155 -17.28 -17.47 -11.50
CA ILE A 155 -16.64 -16.55 -10.56
C ILE A 155 -16.54 -17.29 -9.22
N VAL A 156 -15.30 -17.50 -8.79
CA VAL A 156 -14.99 -18.25 -7.56
C VAL A 156 -14.50 -17.33 -6.48
N THR A 157 -14.99 -17.52 -5.26
CA THR A 157 -14.38 -16.88 -4.07
C THR A 157 -13.89 -17.94 -3.09
N LEU A 158 -12.95 -17.55 -2.21
CA LEU A 158 -12.46 -18.43 -1.15
C LEU A 158 -13.24 -18.14 0.14
N GLY A 159 -13.84 -19.18 0.71
CA GLY A 159 -14.66 -19.10 1.92
C GLY A 159 -13.92 -19.59 3.16
N VAL A 160 -14.00 -18.84 4.25
CA VAL A 160 -13.38 -19.15 5.54
C VAL A 160 -14.45 -19.53 6.56
N LEU A 161 -14.25 -20.63 7.29
CA LEU A 161 -15.19 -21.07 8.31
C LEU A 161 -15.26 -20.04 9.45
N PRO A 162 -16.45 -19.49 9.78
CA PRO A 162 -16.62 -18.51 10.84
C PRO A 162 -16.27 -19.08 12.21
N ARG A 163 -15.59 -18.27 13.02
CA ARG A 163 -15.29 -18.60 14.43
C ARG A 163 -16.01 -17.68 15.41
N ARG A 164 -16.54 -16.56 14.93
CA ARG A 164 -17.29 -15.55 15.68
C ARG A 164 -18.29 -14.84 14.78
N ALA A 165 -19.21 -14.09 15.36
CA ALA A 165 -20.13 -13.23 14.60
C ALA A 165 -19.41 -11.92 14.24
N GLU A 166 -18.81 -11.88 13.05
CA GLU A 166 -18.06 -10.72 12.56
C GLU A 166 -18.94 -9.87 11.62
N THR A 167 -19.11 -8.60 11.95
CA THR A 167 -19.95 -7.67 11.13
C THR A 167 -19.15 -6.93 10.07
N GLY A 168 -17.84 -7.06 10.08
CA GLY A 168 -16.94 -6.44 9.10
C GLY A 168 -16.77 -7.25 7.82
N TYR A 169 -17.27 -8.49 7.76
CA TYR A 169 -17.07 -9.41 6.66
C TYR A 169 -18.36 -9.71 5.89
N GLY A 170 -18.19 -10.13 4.64
CA GLY A 170 -19.24 -10.77 3.86
C GLY A 170 -19.48 -12.22 4.31
N TYR A 171 -20.72 -12.69 4.20
CA TYR A 171 -21.13 -14.06 4.48
C TYR A 171 -21.67 -14.72 3.23
N ILE A 172 -21.26 -15.96 3.00
CA ILE A 172 -21.63 -16.77 1.84
C ILE A 172 -22.43 -17.98 2.32
N GLN A 173 -23.68 -18.08 1.92
CA GLN A 173 -24.46 -19.31 2.12
C GLN A 173 -23.94 -20.40 1.20
N VAL A 174 -23.47 -21.49 1.80
CA VAL A 174 -22.90 -22.63 1.08
C VAL A 174 -24.01 -23.52 0.55
N GLY A 175 -24.05 -23.68 -0.77
CA GLY A 175 -25.05 -24.50 -1.44
C GLY A 175 -24.55 -25.93 -1.70
N ALA A 176 -25.01 -26.52 -2.80
CA ALA A 176 -24.66 -27.88 -3.18
C ALA A 176 -23.17 -27.99 -3.60
N GLN A 177 -22.55 -29.11 -3.24
CA GLN A 177 -21.21 -29.44 -3.70
C GLN A 177 -21.18 -29.53 -5.23
N ARG A 178 -20.14 -29.00 -5.82
CA ARG A 178 -19.91 -29.02 -7.27
C ARG A 178 -18.68 -29.84 -7.63
N THR A 179 -18.80 -30.52 -8.77
CA THR A 179 -17.66 -31.17 -9.43
C THR A 179 -17.51 -30.49 -10.78
N GLY A 180 -16.36 -29.86 -11.01
CA GLY A 180 -16.07 -29.20 -12.27
C GLY A 180 -15.78 -30.23 -13.37
N ARG A 181 -16.05 -29.88 -14.62
CA ARG A 181 -15.80 -30.73 -15.81
C ARG A 181 -14.30 -30.94 -16.05
N LEU A 182 -13.49 -29.93 -15.73
CA LEU A 182 -12.03 -29.95 -15.83
C LEU A 182 -11.33 -30.45 -14.55
N GLY A 183 -12.07 -31.22 -13.71
CA GLY A 183 -11.54 -31.84 -12.50
C GLY A 183 -11.50 -30.91 -11.28
N GLY A 184 -12.29 -29.82 -11.28
CA GLY A 184 -12.52 -29.02 -10.08
C GLY A 184 -13.21 -29.84 -8.99
N GLN A 185 -12.65 -29.86 -7.77
CA GLN A 185 -13.18 -30.61 -6.63
C GLN A 185 -13.23 -29.72 -5.38
N GLY A 186 -14.15 -30.06 -4.46
CA GLY A 186 -14.28 -29.36 -3.18
C GLY A 186 -14.79 -27.93 -3.26
N GLY A 187 -15.46 -27.55 -4.35
CA GLY A 187 -16.21 -26.32 -4.48
C GLY A 187 -17.69 -26.52 -4.21
N TYR A 188 -18.39 -25.43 -3.85
CA TYR A 188 -19.81 -25.42 -3.57
C TYR A 188 -20.46 -24.24 -4.31
N SER A 189 -21.71 -24.40 -4.76
CA SER A 189 -22.46 -23.26 -5.30
C SER A 189 -22.72 -22.22 -4.20
N ILE A 190 -22.74 -20.94 -4.58
CA ILE A 190 -23.15 -19.86 -3.69
C ILE A 190 -24.67 -19.83 -3.70
N GLY A 191 -25.30 -20.09 -2.54
CA GLY A 191 -26.75 -19.97 -2.37
C GLY A 191 -27.18 -18.52 -2.18
N ARG A 192 -26.43 -17.77 -1.39
CA ARG A 192 -26.64 -16.34 -1.13
C ARG A 192 -25.33 -15.69 -0.71
N PHE A 193 -25.16 -14.43 -1.09
CA PHE A 193 -24.05 -13.59 -0.63
C PHE A 193 -24.62 -12.39 0.12
N VAL A 194 -24.05 -12.03 1.29
CA VAL A 194 -24.50 -10.91 2.13
C VAL A 194 -23.28 -10.20 2.69
N GLU A 195 -23.08 -8.96 2.28
CA GLU A 195 -21.93 -8.15 2.74
C GLU A 195 -22.30 -7.40 4.03
N LYS A 196 -21.43 -7.50 5.03
CA LYS A 196 -21.47 -6.76 6.31
C LYS A 196 -22.86 -6.76 6.99
N PRO A 197 -23.35 -7.94 7.42
CA PRO A 197 -24.61 -8.05 8.12
C PRO A 197 -24.58 -7.34 9.47
N ASP A 198 -25.75 -7.02 10.01
CA ASP A 198 -25.86 -6.59 11.42
C ASP A 198 -25.48 -7.72 12.39
N VAL A 199 -25.26 -7.37 13.67
CA VAL A 199 -24.84 -8.33 14.70
C VAL A 199 -25.80 -9.51 14.84
N ALA A 200 -27.12 -9.24 14.86
CA ALA A 200 -28.13 -10.28 15.06
C ALA A 200 -28.17 -11.26 13.86
N LEU A 201 -27.93 -10.74 12.65
CA LEU A 201 -27.85 -11.56 11.45
C LEU A 201 -26.54 -12.37 11.40
N ALA A 202 -25.41 -11.75 11.76
CA ALA A 202 -24.11 -12.44 11.86
C ALA A 202 -24.14 -13.59 12.87
N GLU A 203 -24.77 -13.39 14.04
CA GLU A 203 -24.97 -14.45 15.05
C GLU A 203 -25.82 -15.61 14.50
N ARG A 204 -26.92 -15.31 13.78
CA ARG A 204 -27.73 -16.35 13.13
C ARG A 204 -26.93 -17.15 12.11
N TYR A 205 -26.10 -16.48 11.29
CA TYR A 205 -25.27 -17.15 10.29
C TYR A 205 -24.21 -18.05 10.95
N LEU A 206 -23.57 -17.60 12.04
CA LEU A 206 -22.63 -18.39 12.80
C LEU A 206 -23.27 -19.66 13.38
N HIS A 207 -24.49 -19.54 13.97
CA HIS A 207 -25.19 -20.67 14.59
C HIS A 207 -25.79 -21.65 13.57
N SER A 208 -26.12 -21.21 12.36
CA SER A 208 -26.68 -22.10 11.33
C SER A 208 -25.66 -23.11 10.81
N GLY A 209 -24.36 -22.76 10.81
CA GLY A 209 -23.29 -23.57 10.23
C GLY A 209 -23.25 -23.60 8.69
N ASP A 210 -24.22 -22.97 8.03
CA ASP A 210 -24.36 -22.99 6.55
C ASP A 210 -23.68 -21.80 5.87
N TYR A 211 -23.05 -20.90 6.64
CA TYR A 211 -22.42 -19.71 6.11
C TYR A 211 -20.90 -19.70 6.36
N TRP A 212 -20.15 -19.28 5.35
CA TRP A 212 -18.72 -19.01 5.46
C TRP A 212 -18.44 -17.52 5.30
N TRP A 213 -17.35 -17.03 5.90
CA TRP A 213 -16.88 -15.68 5.62
C TRP A 213 -16.32 -15.60 4.20
N ASN A 214 -16.64 -14.51 3.50
CA ASN A 214 -15.95 -14.15 2.27
C ASN A 214 -14.54 -13.63 2.58
N SER A 215 -13.54 -14.26 2.01
CA SER A 215 -12.15 -13.80 2.19
C SER A 215 -11.80 -12.56 1.35
N GLY A 216 -12.66 -12.15 0.41
CA GLY A 216 -12.33 -11.09 -0.55
C GLY A 216 -11.31 -11.50 -1.61
N ILE A 217 -10.97 -12.79 -1.70
CA ILE A 217 -10.08 -13.35 -2.72
C ILE A 217 -10.95 -13.99 -3.80
N PHE A 218 -10.79 -13.53 -5.05
CA PHE A 218 -11.59 -14.00 -6.17
C PHE A 218 -10.73 -14.65 -7.25
N VAL A 219 -11.28 -15.66 -7.90
CA VAL A 219 -10.63 -16.34 -9.02
C VAL A 219 -11.63 -16.44 -10.18
N THR A 220 -11.31 -15.81 -11.30
CA THR A 220 -12.21 -15.76 -12.47
C THR A 220 -11.43 -15.45 -13.75
N ARG A 221 -11.98 -15.79 -14.91
CA ARG A 221 -11.43 -15.31 -16.18
C ARG A 221 -11.72 -13.83 -16.38
N ALA A 222 -10.78 -13.12 -17.00
CA ALA A 222 -10.95 -11.70 -17.30
C ALA A 222 -12.23 -11.44 -18.12
N SER A 223 -12.50 -12.24 -19.17
CA SER A 223 -13.71 -12.13 -20.00
C SER A 223 -15.01 -12.37 -19.22
N VAL A 224 -14.99 -13.30 -18.25
CA VAL A 224 -16.15 -13.60 -17.39
C VAL A 224 -16.45 -12.45 -16.45
N TRP A 225 -15.44 -11.87 -15.84
CA TRP A 225 -15.59 -10.67 -15.04
C TRP A 225 -16.17 -9.51 -15.85
N LEU A 226 -15.59 -9.21 -17.04
CA LEU A 226 -16.07 -8.13 -17.89
C LEU A 226 -17.52 -8.33 -18.35
N LYS A 227 -17.92 -9.59 -18.61
CA LYS A 227 -19.32 -9.92 -18.91
C LYS A 227 -20.23 -9.61 -17.72
N ALA A 228 -19.84 -10.02 -16.51
CA ALA A 228 -20.62 -9.81 -15.29
C ALA A 228 -20.76 -8.32 -14.95
N ILE A 229 -19.67 -7.57 -14.90
CA ILE A 229 -19.68 -6.15 -14.52
C ILE A 229 -20.40 -5.29 -15.56
N ARG A 230 -20.30 -5.63 -16.86
CA ARG A 230 -21.05 -4.94 -17.92
C ARG A 230 -22.56 -5.11 -17.74
N ALA A 231 -23.01 -6.29 -17.32
CA ALA A 231 -24.44 -6.57 -17.12
C ALA A 231 -24.96 -5.98 -15.80
N LEU A 232 -24.22 -6.15 -14.70
CA LEU A 232 -24.69 -5.86 -13.35
C LEU A 232 -24.38 -4.43 -12.89
N ALA A 233 -23.25 -3.84 -13.36
CA ALA A 233 -22.84 -2.47 -13.04
C ALA A 233 -22.28 -1.74 -14.28
N PRO A 234 -23.11 -1.48 -15.31
CA PRO A 234 -22.66 -0.96 -16.60
C PRO A 234 -21.95 0.40 -16.52
N ALA A 235 -22.30 1.24 -15.56
CA ALA A 235 -21.66 2.54 -15.36
C ALA A 235 -20.18 2.39 -14.94
N ILE A 236 -19.86 1.40 -14.07
CA ILE A 236 -18.47 1.10 -13.69
C ILE A 236 -17.71 0.60 -14.91
N HIS A 237 -18.27 -0.37 -15.65
CA HIS A 237 -17.62 -0.89 -16.85
C HIS A 237 -17.31 0.21 -17.86
N ALA A 238 -18.28 1.08 -18.19
CA ALA A 238 -18.12 2.13 -19.19
C ALA A 238 -17.05 3.17 -18.77
N ALA A 239 -17.05 3.59 -17.50
CA ALA A 239 -16.07 4.54 -17.00
C ALA A 239 -14.65 3.95 -16.98
N CYS A 240 -14.50 2.71 -16.52
CA CYS A 240 -13.20 2.02 -16.53
C CYS A 240 -12.68 1.80 -17.96
N GLU A 241 -13.56 1.41 -18.90
CA GLU A 241 -13.19 1.24 -20.32
C GLU A 241 -12.73 2.56 -20.95
N ALA A 242 -13.43 3.66 -20.70
CA ALA A 242 -13.06 4.98 -21.17
C ALA A 242 -11.71 5.44 -20.58
N ALA A 243 -11.53 5.28 -19.26
CA ALA A 243 -10.31 5.66 -18.55
C ALA A 243 -9.10 4.82 -19.00
N TRP A 244 -9.30 3.53 -19.22
CA TRP A 244 -8.24 2.65 -19.70
C TRP A 244 -7.84 2.98 -21.15
N ARG A 245 -8.81 3.20 -22.06
CA ARG A 245 -8.53 3.55 -23.47
C ARG A 245 -7.78 4.88 -23.64
N ALA A 246 -8.06 5.85 -22.78
CA ALA A 246 -7.38 7.15 -22.79
C ALA A 246 -6.12 7.18 -21.91
N GLY A 247 -5.77 6.03 -21.28
CA GLY A 247 -4.61 5.91 -20.41
C GLY A 247 -3.28 5.93 -21.16
N VAL A 248 -2.20 6.14 -20.39
CA VAL A 248 -0.83 6.27 -20.90
C VAL A 248 0.08 5.23 -20.25
N ALA A 249 0.84 4.51 -21.09
CA ALA A 249 1.89 3.61 -20.64
C ALA A 249 3.19 4.38 -20.38
N GLU A 250 3.80 4.22 -19.21
CA GLU A 250 5.08 4.81 -18.81
C GLU A 250 5.96 3.72 -18.22
N GLU A 251 7.03 3.30 -18.90
CA GLU A 251 7.96 2.23 -18.46
C GLU A 251 7.28 1.05 -17.75
N SER A 252 7.26 1.07 -16.40
CA SER A 252 6.68 0.01 -15.55
C SER A 252 5.24 0.31 -15.09
N PHE A 253 4.69 1.47 -15.44
CA PHE A 253 3.38 1.92 -15.00
C PHE A 253 2.41 2.09 -16.18
N PHE A 254 1.14 1.86 -15.91
CA PHE A 254 0.06 2.29 -16.78
C PHE A 254 -0.86 3.21 -15.99
N ARG A 255 -0.94 4.45 -16.40
CA ARG A 255 -1.78 5.46 -15.75
C ARG A 255 -3.08 5.60 -16.53
N VAL A 256 -4.22 5.30 -15.88
CA VAL A 256 -5.53 5.53 -16.47
C VAL A 256 -5.87 7.02 -16.50
N ASP A 257 -6.68 7.43 -17.46
CA ASP A 257 -7.09 8.85 -17.58
C ASP A 257 -7.92 9.29 -16.37
N ALA A 258 -7.48 10.36 -15.71
CA ALA A 258 -8.08 10.83 -14.46
C ALA A 258 -9.50 11.41 -14.67
N ALA A 259 -9.72 12.14 -15.78
CA ALA A 259 -11.00 12.78 -16.05
C ALA A 259 -12.09 11.75 -16.35
N ALA A 260 -11.78 10.73 -17.15
CA ALA A 260 -12.70 9.63 -17.43
C ALA A 260 -12.97 8.78 -16.18
N PHE A 261 -11.94 8.54 -15.33
CA PHE A 261 -12.07 7.74 -14.12
C PHE A 261 -12.83 8.47 -13.00
N ASP A 262 -12.83 9.80 -12.98
CA ASP A 262 -13.57 10.58 -11.97
C ASP A 262 -15.07 10.34 -12.03
N ALA A 263 -15.62 10.04 -13.19
CA ALA A 263 -17.02 9.67 -13.37
C ALA A 263 -17.36 8.24 -12.90
N CYS A 264 -16.35 7.42 -12.54
CA CYS A 264 -16.57 6.02 -12.15
C CYS A 264 -17.24 5.94 -10.77
N PRO A 265 -18.39 5.23 -10.65
CA PRO A 265 -18.98 4.95 -9.35
C PRO A 265 -18.03 4.14 -8.46
N SER A 266 -18.05 4.42 -7.16
CA SER A 266 -17.28 3.67 -6.17
C SER A 266 -18.11 2.51 -5.64
N ASP A 267 -17.69 1.27 -5.95
CA ASP A 267 -18.38 0.07 -5.46
C ASP A 267 -17.41 -1.10 -5.30
N SER A 268 -17.78 -2.08 -4.45
CA SER A 268 -16.97 -3.29 -4.26
C SER A 268 -17.37 -4.40 -5.24
N ILE A 269 -16.49 -5.37 -5.43
CA ILE A 269 -16.76 -6.63 -6.15
C ILE A 269 -18.01 -7.29 -5.56
N ASP A 270 -18.12 -7.25 -4.23
CA ASP A 270 -19.18 -7.90 -3.46
C ASP A 270 -20.56 -7.32 -3.79
N TYR A 271 -20.73 -5.99 -3.69
CA TYR A 271 -22.01 -5.31 -3.97
C TYR A 271 -22.31 -5.21 -5.46
N ALA A 272 -21.30 -4.89 -6.28
CA ALA A 272 -21.51 -4.68 -7.70
C ALA A 272 -21.87 -5.97 -8.44
N VAL A 273 -21.32 -7.12 -8.01
CA VAL A 273 -21.46 -8.38 -8.73
C VAL A 273 -21.92 -9.52 -7.82
N MET A 274 -21.25 -9.84 -6.72
CA MET A 274 -21.45 -11.10 -6.01
C MET A 274 -22.83 -11.22 -5.34
N GLU A 275 -23.36 -10.16 -4.76
CA GLU A 275 -24.72 -10.16 -4.17
C GLU A 275 -25.83 -10.33 -5.21
N ARG A 276 -25.55 -9.89 -6.45
CA ARG A 276 -26.54 -9.89 -7.54
C ARG A 276 -26.46 -11.12 -8.43
N LEU A 277 -25.31 -11.79 -8.44
CA LEU A 277 -25.01 -12.86 -9.41
C LEU A 277 -26.01 -14.01 -9.35
N THR A 278 -26.46 -14.38 -8.15
CA THR A 278 -27.45 -15.47 -7.95
C THR A 278 -28.84 -15.12 -8.48
N ASP A 279 -29.17 -13.83 -8.60
CA ASP A 279 -30.48 -13.35 -9.09
C ASP A 279 -30.49 -13.22 -10.63
N HIS A 280 -29.35 -13.45 -11.31
CA HIS A 280 -29.18 -13.28 -12.75
C HIS A 280 -28.66 -14.56 -13.45
N PRO A 281 -29.40 -15.69 -13.35
CA PRO A 281 -28.97 -16.95 -13.97
C PRO A 281 -28.85 -16.89 -15.50
N GLU A 282 -29.55 -15.95 -16.15
CA GLU A 282 -29.48 -15.71 -17.59
C GLU A 282 -28.06 -15.31 -18.08
N LEU A 283 -27.20 -14.85 -17.19
CA LEU A 283 -25.80 -14.56 -17.52
C LEU A 283 -25.02 -15.84 -17.78
N GLY A 284 -25.48 -17.01 -17.30
CA GLY A 284 -24.79 -18.27 -17.44
C GLY A 284 -23.43 -18.28 -16.72
N ILE A 285 -23.28 -17.45 -15.67
CA ILE A 285 -22.08 -17.39 -14.82
C ILE A 285 -22.45 -17.98 -13.46
N GLU A 286 -21.75 -19.02 -13.03
CA GLU A 286 -21.98 -19.65 -11.74
C GLU A 286 -21.08 -19.01 -10.68
N GLY A 287 -21.64 -18.68 -9.50
CA GLY A 287 -20.88 -18.32 -8.30
C GLY A 287 -20.49 -19.59 -7.53
N ILE A 288 -19.20 -19.77 -7.29
CA ILE A 288 -18.66 -20.91 -6.54
C ILE A 288 -17.86 -20.42 -5.34
N VAL A 289 -17.98 -21.13 -4.22
CA VAL A 289 -17.11 -20.94 -3.06
C VAL A 289 -16.24 -22.18 -2.84
N VAL A 290 -14.93 -21.95 -2.67
CA VAL A 290 -13.94 -22.98 -2.34
C VAL A 290 -13.46 -22.75 -0.90
N PRO A 291 -13.44 -23.78 -0.03
CA PRO A 291 -13.02 -23.61 1.36
C PRO A 291 -11.53 -23.26 1.46
N LEU A 292 -11.22 -22.28 2.31
CA LEU A 292 -9.89 -21.80 2.63
C LEU A 292 -9.55 -22.07 4.10
N ALA A 293 -8.73 -23.06 4.36
CA ALA A 293 -8.22 -23.42 5.69
C ALA A 293 -6.72 -23.09 5.79
N ALA A 294 -6.34 -21.84 5.52
CA ALA A 294 -4.95 -21.41 5.39
C ALA A 294 -4.52 -20.38 6.46
N GLY A 295 -5.23 -20.28 7.58
CA GLY A 295 -4.94 -19.28 8.61
C GLY A 295 -5.09 -17.85 8.09
N TRP A 296 -6.17 -17.58 7.36
CA TRP A 296 -6.48 -16.28 6.79
C TRP A 296 -6.89 -15.26 7.84
N SER A 297 -6.40 -14.02 7.67
CA SER A 297 -6.84 -12.82 8.41
C SER A 297 -6.72 -11.59 7.53
N ASP A 298 -7.68 -10.67 7.63
CA ASP A 298 -7.66 -9.37 6.95
C ASP A 298 -6.82 -8.31 7.71
N ILE A 299 -6.36 -8.64 8.92
CA ILE A 299 -5.64 -7.72 9.83
C ILE A 299 -6.29 -6.33 9.85
N GLY A 300 -7.58 -6.31 10.15
CA GLY A 300 -8.33 -5.05 10.16
C GLY A 300 -8.06 -4.17 11.38
N THR A 301 -7.59 -4.74 12.49
CA THR A 301 -7.49 -4.10 13.80
C THR A 301 -6.35 -4.67 14.65
N TRP A 302 -6.00 -3.96 15.73
CA TRP A 302 -4.91 -4.35 16.62
C TRP A 302 -5.17 -5.65 17.40
N ASP A 303 -6.42 -5.94 17.76
CA ASP A 303 -6.81 -7.21 18.37
C ASP A 303 -6.63 -8.39 17.41
N ALA A 304 -6.95 -8.23 16.14
CA ALA A 304 -6.70 -9.26 15.13
C ALA A 304 -5.19 -9.55 14.96
N ILE A 305 -4.32 -8.55 15.07
CA ILE A 305 -2.87 -8.76 15.08
C ILE A 305 -2.44 -9.50 16.35
N TRP A 306 -2.95 -9.09 17.52
CA TRP A 306 -2.67 -9.78 18.78
C TRP A 306 -3.09 -11.26 18.73
N GLU A 307 -4.25 -11.59 18.14
CA GLU A 307 -4.74 -12.97 18.02
C GLU A 307 -3.75 -13.91 17.31
N ILE A 308 -3.09 -13.44 16.25
CA ILE A 308 -2.22 -14.27 15.40
C ILE A 308 -0.75 -14.25 15.79
N MET A 309 -0.31 -13.29 16.61
CA MET A 309 1.09 -13.21 17.05
C MET A 309 1.40 -14.16 18.21
N PRO A 310 2.64 -14.68 18.30
CA PRO A 310 3.10 -15.45 19.47
C PRO A 310 2.98 -14.61 20.76
N LYS A 311 2.51 -15.25 21.83
CA LYS A 311 2.29 -14.64 23.14
C LYS A 311 3.26 -15.19 24.16
N ASP A 312 3.60 -14.38 25.17
CA ASP A 312 4.27 -14.87 26.38
C ASP A 312 3.31 -15.68 27.28
N ASP A 313 3.82 -16.18 28.41
CA ASP A 313 3.06 -17.00 29.34
C ASP A 313 1.87 -16.24 30.01
N GLN A 314 1.85 -14.91 29.90
CA GLN A 314 0.78 -14.05 30.43
C GLN A 314 -0.16 -13.53 29.32
N GLY A 315 -0.01 -14.03 28.08
CA GLY A 315 -0.85 -13.65 26.97
C GLY A 315 -0.44 -12.32 26.29
N ASN A 316 0.74 -11.77 26.63
CA ASN A 316 1.18 -10.51 26.05
C ASN A 316 1.95 -10.72 24.73
N VAL A 317 1.89 -9.71 23.89
CA VAL A 317 2.71 -9.56 22.68
C VAL A 317 3.56 -8.30 22.81
N ALA A 318 4.89 -8.45 22.71
CA ALA A 318 5.85 -7.35 22.75
C ALA A 318 6.59 -7.23 21.41
N ARG A 319 6.71 -6.03 20.86
CA ARG A 319 7.53 -5.73 19.69
C ARG A 319 8.28 -4.41 19.87
N GLY A 320 9.58 -4.48 20.00
CA GLY A 320 10.46 -3.35 20.28
C GLY A 320 10.97 -3.32 21.73
N PRO A 321 11.52 -2.20 22.21
CA PRO A 321 12.02 -2.04 23.57
C PRO A 321 10.87 -1.92 24.59
N ILE A 322 10.43 -3.06 25.15
CA ILE A 322 9.25 -3.14 26.02
C ILE A 322 9.59 -3.88 27.32
N VAL A 323 9.05 -3.41 28.44
CA VAL A 323 9.13 -4.04 29.76
C VAL A 323 7.72 -4.17 30.33
N PHE A 324 7.35 -5.39 30.73
CA PHE A 324 6.10 -5.69 31.40
C PHE A 324 6.34 -5.99 32.90
N GLU A 325 5.48 -5.44 33.73
CA GLU A 325 5.36 -5.76 35.16
C GLU A 325 3.86 -5.97 35.46
N ASP A 326 3.47 -7.12 35.95
CA ASP A 326 2.07 -7.51 36.27
C ASP A 326 1.08 -7.16 35.11
N THR A 327 1.47 -7.41 33.88
CA THR A 327 0.69 -7.08 32.67
C THR A 327 0.23 -8.37 31.99
N GLN A 328 -1.04 -8.40 31.56
CA GLN A 328 -1.69 -9.58 30.96
C GLN A 328 -2.47 -9.24 29.70
N ASP A 329 -2.57 -10.21 28.77
CA ASP A 329 -3.42 -10.20 27.58
C ASP A 329 -3.30 -8.91 26.73
N SER A 330 -2.11 -8.31 26.70
CA SER A 330 -1.86 -6.99 26.14
C SER A 330 -0.99 -7.05 24.90
N PHE A 331 -1.14 -6.06 24.02
CA PHE A 331 -0.31 -5.87 22.84
C PHE A 331 0.44 -4.54 22.92
N VAL A 332 1.75 -4.59 22.95
CA VAL A 332 2.60 -3.40 23.00
C VAL A 332 3.62 -3.42 21.87
N ARG A 333 3.64 -2.37 21.07
CA ARG A 333 4.63 -2.14 20.01
C ARG A 333 5.27 -0.78 20.15
N SER A 334 6.59 -0.73 20.08
CA SER A 334 7.36 0.52 20.05
C SER A 334 8.35 0.50 18.88
N GLU A 335 8.44 1.62 18.16
CA GLU A 335 9.42 1.80 17.10
C GLU A 335 10.77 2.33 17.61
N GLY A 336 10.84 2.84 18.84
CA GLY A 336 12.11 3.37 19.33
C GLY A 336 12.19 3.69 20.81
N ARG A 337 11.11 4.17 21.43
CA ARG A 337 11.12 4.50 22.87
C ARG A 337 10.94 3.26 23.72
N LEU A 338 11.63 3.23 24.88
CA LEU A 338 11.31 2.23 25.89
C LEU A 338 9.90 2.44 26.42
N VAL A 339 9.04 1.43 26.29
CA VAL A 339 7.68 1.41 26.84
C VAL A 339 7.63 0.42 28.01
N ALA A 340 7.25 0.92 29.17
CA ALA A 340 7.03 0.10 30.37
C ALA A 340 5.54 0.07 30.69
N CYS A 341 4.97 -1.12 30.88
CA CYS A 341 3.58 -1.32 31.29
C CYS A 341 3.53 -2.00 32.65
N VAL A 342 2.82 -1.43 33.60
CA VAL A 342 2.74 -1.91 34.98
C VAL A 342 1.28 -2.10 35.37
N GLY A 343 0.90 -3.31 35.79
CA GLY A 343 -0.44 -3.62 36.28
C GLY A 343 -1.55 -3.50 35.22
N MET A 344 -1.23 -3.69 33.94
CA MET A 344 -2.17 -3.51 32.84
C MET A 344 -2.81 -4.83 32.41
N LYS A 345 -4.04 -4.74 31.89
CA LYS A 345 -4.74 -5.87 31.29
C LYS A 345 -5.55 -5.42 30.07
N ASP A 346 -5.59 -6.27 29.04
CA ASP A 346 -6.35 -6.04 27.83
C ASP A 346 -6.06 -4.66 27.17
N VAL A 347 -4.79 -4.22 27.22
CA VAL A 347 -4.38 -2.94 26.66
C VAL A 347 -3.63 -3.12 25.35
N VAL A 348 -3.84 -2.18 24.42
CA VAL A 348 -3.06 -1.99 23.21
C VAL A 348 -2.29 -0.69 23.33
N VAL A 349 -0.96 -0.76 23.23
CA VAL A 349 -0.08 0.42 23.21
C VAL A 349 0.76 0.38 21.94
N ILE A 350 0.64 1.41 21.10
CA ILE A 350 1.41 1.53 19.87
C ILE A 350 2.15 2.86 19.90
N GLU A 351 3.46 2.81 19.95
CA GLU A 351 4.34 3.98 19.94
C GLU A 351 5.01 4.09 18.56
N THR A 352 4.94 5.28 18.00
CA THR A 352 5.69 5.73 16.82
C THR A 352 6.45 7.01 17.15
N ALA A 353 7.34 7.44 16.25
CA ALA A 353 8.16 8.63 16.47
C ALA A 353 7.35 9.91 16.80
N ASP A 354 6.09 9.99 16.34
CA ASP A 354 5.25 11.20 16.40
C ASP A 354 3.88 11.00 17.07
N ALA A 355 3.54 9.78 17.51
CA ALA A 355 2.27 9.50 18.14
C ALA A 355 2.32 8.27 19.05
N VAL A 356 1.46 8.26 20.07
CA VAL A 356 1.22 7.09 20.92
C VAL A 356 -0.27 6.82 20.99
N LEU A 357 -0.68 5.60 20.65
CA LEU A 357 -2.02 5.08 20.90
C LEU A 357 -2.03 4.26 22.18
N VAL A 358 -2.97 4.52 23.05
CA VAL A 358 -3.33 3.65 24.18
C VAL A 358 -4.83 3.36 24.09
N ALA A 359 -5.20 2.11 23.97
CA ALA A 359 -6.59 1.71 23.81
C ALA A 359 -6.90 0.42 24.61
N ASN A 360 -8.15 0.24 25.02
CA ASN A 360 -8.63 -1.07 25.43
C ASN A 360 -8.68 -1.98 24.20
N LYS A 361 -8.19 -3.22 24.33
CA LYS A 361 -8.14 -4.20 23.23
C LYS A 361 -9.50 -4.47 22.59
N HIS A 362 -10.58 -4.41 23.37
CA HIS A 362 -11.95 -4.63 22.90
C HIS A 362 -12.60 -3.42 22.22
N ASP A 363 -11.96 -2.23 22.30
CA ASP A 363 -12.46 -0.97 21.75
C ASP A 363 -11.65 -0.46 20.53
N VAL A 364 -10.68 -1.24 20.05
CA VAL A 364 -9.76 -0.81 18.97
C VAL A 364 -10.44 -0.47 17.65
N GLN A 365 -11.65 -0.97 17.41
CA GLN A 365 -12.47 -0.57 16.26
C GLN A 365 -12.75 0.95 16.23
N ARG A 366 -12.74 1.60 17.40
CA ARG A 366 -13.00 3.03 17.55
C ARG A 366 -11.80 3.91 17.20
N VAL A 367 -10.63 3.32 16.94
CA VAL A 367 -9.41 4.07 16.52
C VAL A 367 -9.69 4.91 15.27
N LYS A 368 -10.54 4.44 14.35
CA LYS A 368 -10.97 5.21 13.18
C LYS A 368 -11.54 6.59 13.54
N ASN A 369 -12.26 6.72 14.66
CA ASN A 369 -12.86 7.98 15.10
C ASN A 369 -11.78 8.99 15.54
N ILE A 370 -10.64 8.50 16.06
CA ILE A 370 -9.48 9.36 16.38
C ILE A 370 -8.89 9.92 15.08
N VAL A 371 -8.70 9.06 14.06
CA VAL A 371 -8.17 9.51 12.76
C VAL A 371 -9.09 10.54 12.11
N GLU A 372 -10.41 10.35 12.17
CA GLU A 372 -11.38 11.33 11.66
C GLU A 372 -11.25 12.69 12.36
N ARG A 373 -11.09 12.71 13.69
CA ARG A 373 -10.83 13.95 14.44
C ARG A 373 -9.52 14.60 14.03
N LEU A 374 -8.43 13.82 13.90
CA LEU A 374 -7.15 14.35 13.46
C LEU A 374 -7.24 14.99 12.06
N LYS A 375 -8.05 14.42 11.15
CA LYS A 375 -8.32 14.99 9.83
C LYS A 375 -9.08 16.33 9.94
N ILE A 376 -10.11 16.39 10.76
CA ILE A 376 -10.88 17.63 11.01
C ILE A 376 -9.95 18.71 11.57
N ASP A 377 -9.08 18.35 12.51
CA ASP A 377 -8.11 19.25 13.16
C ASP A 377 -6.89 19.54 12.27
N ARG A 378 -6.83 18.99 11.04
CA ARG A 378 -5.72 19.12 10.08
C ARG A 378 -4.36 18.73 10.68
N ARG A 379 -4.34 17.73 11.55
CA ARG A 379 -3.10 17.22 12.14
C ARG A 379 -2.36 16.34 11.15
N PRO A 380 -1.06 16.58 10.90
CA PRO A 380 -0.27 15.77 9.94
C PRO A 380 -0.24 14.27 10.30
N GLN A 381 -0.38 13.94 11.58
CA GLN A 381 -0.44 12.55 12.06
C GLN A 381 -1.62 11.75 11.51
N ALA A 382 -2.60 12.38 10.87
CA ALA A 382 -3.67 11.69 10.16
C ALA A 382 -3.20 11.08 8.83
N SER A 383 -2.30 11.77 8.13
CA SER A 383 -1.90 11.45 6.75
C SER A 383 -0.46 10.99 6.61
N GLU A 384 0.47 11.58 7.34
CA GLU A 384 1.90 11.36 7.18
C GLU A 384 2.60 10.97 8.48
N HIS A 385 3.66 10.16 8.35
CA HIS A 385 4.63 9.93 9.41
C HIS A 385 5.65 11.06 9.46
N ARG A 386 6.33 11.20 10.60
CA ARG A 386 7.50 12.06 10.72
C ARG A 386 8.59 11.68 9.71
N LYS A 387 8.78 10.36 9.50
CA LYS A 387 9.67 9.81 8.48
C LYS A 387 8.88 9.55 7.19
N VAL A 388 9.25 10.24 6.11
CA VAL A 388 8.54 10.20 4.82
C VAL A 388 9.43 9.58 3.75
N GLN A 389 8.95 8.52 3.10
CA GLN A 389 9.61 7.87 1.98
C GLN A 389 9.47 8.69 0.70
N ARG A 390 10.54 8.73 -0.10
CA ARG A 390 10.61 9.41 -1.39
C ARG A 390 11.32 8.52 -2.41
N PRO A 391 11.17 8.76 -3.72
CA PRO A 391 11.85 7.96 -4.75
C PRO A 391 13.38 8.00 -4.67
N TRP A 392 13.94 9.00 -4.03
CA TRP A 392 15.37 9.19 -3.85
C TRP A 392 15.90 8.69 -2.49
N GLY A 393 15.04 8.23 -1.58
CA GLY A 393 15.38 7.80 -0.23
C GLY A 393 14.31 8.21 0.77
N HIS A 394 14.67 8.92 1.84
CA HIS A 394 13.68 9.39 2.82
C HIS A 394 14.17 10.61 3.58
N TYR A 395 13.24 11.32 4.21
CA TYR A 395 13.58 12.30 5.24
C TYR A 395 12.81 12.02 6.54
N ASP A 396 13.39 12.45 7.66
CA ASP A 396 12.80 12.40 8.99
C ASP A 396 12.80 13.83 9.58
N SER A 397 11.61 14.39 9.86
CA SER A 397 11.47 15.70 10.52
C SER A 397 11.75 15.55 12.01
N ILE A 398 13.00 15.80 12.44
CA ILE A 398 13.48 15.55 13.81
C ILE A 398 12.91 16.56 14.80
N ASP A 399 12.88 17.83 14.40
CA ASP A 399 12.41 18.93 15.23
C ASP A 399 11.72 20.02 14.40
N LEU A 400 10.72 20.68 14.98
CA LEU A 400 9.92 21.70 14.31
C LEU A 400 9.58 22.80 15.32
N GLY A 401 10.00 24.02 15.03
CA GLY A 401 9.63 25.23 15.75
C GLY A 401 8.85 26.20 14.87
N GLU A 402 8.52 27.37 15.42
CA GLU A 402 7.73 28.39 14.72
C GLU A 402 8.43 28.88 13.44
N ARG A 403 9.77 28.97 13.46
CA ARG A 403 10.57 29.53 12.37
C ARG A 403 11.72 28.64 11.91
N PHE A 404 11.75 27.38 12.33
CA PHE A 404 12.74 26.42 11.90
C PHE A 404 12.17 25.01 11.80
N GLN A 405 12.80 24.18 10.96
CA GLN A 405 12.60 22.75 10.90
C GLN A 405 13.94 22.05 10.71
N VAL A 406 14.17 20.98 11.45
CA VAL A 406 15.34 20.13 11.29
C VAL A 406 14.93 18.82 10.65
N LYS A 407 15.53 18.49 9.51
CA LYS A 407 15.33 17.22 8.81
C LYS A 407 16.62 16.42 8.74
N ARG A 408 16.51 15.13 8.92
CA ARG A 408 17.53 14.15 8.56
C ARG A 408 17.15 13.60 7.19
N ILE A 409 17.99 13.78 6.20
CA ILE A 409 17.74 13.35 4.83
C ILE A 409 18.73 12.24 4.49
N VAL A 410 18.22 11.13 3.95
CA VAL A 410 19.01 10.01 3.44
C VAL A 410 18.72 9.86 1.95
N VAL A 411 19.79 9.96 1.14
CA VAL A 411 19.71 9.82 -0.32
C VAL A 411 20.41 8.53 -0.75
N GLU A 412 19.68 7.65 -1.42
CA GLU A 412 20.22 6.36 -1.89
C GLU A 412 21.30 6.56 -2.96
N PRO A 413 22.23 5.59 -3.13
CA PRO A 413 23.29 5.66 -4.13
C PRO A 413 22.77 5.95 -5.54
N GLY A 414 23.38 6.93 -6.21
CA GLY A 414 23.01 7.35 -7.57
C GLY A 414 21.69 8.11 -7.68
N LYS A 415 21.03 8.45 -6.55
CA LYS A 415 19.79 9.21 -6.53
C LYS A 415 20.04 10.68 -6.22
N GLN A 416 19.03 11.50 -6.57
CA GLN A 416 19.09 12.95 -6.38
C GLN A 416 17.71 13.52 -6.06
N LEU A 417 17.70 14.67 -5.38
CA LEU A 417 16.48 15.47 -5.21
C LEU A 417 16.19 16.26 -6.50
N SER A 418 14.99 16.84 -6.60
CA SER A 418 14.65 17.77 -7.67
C SER A 418 15.58 19.00 -7.68
N LEU A 419 15.80 19.60 -8.84
CA LEU A 419 16.31 20.96 -8.90
C LEU A 419 15.21 21.90 -8.47
N GLN A 420 15.40 22.65 -7.39
CA GLN A 420 14.33 23.37 -6.69
C GLN A 420 14.80 24.70 -6.08
N MET A 421 13.87 25.54 -5.70
CA MET A 421 14.10 26.72 -4.85
C MET A 421 12.93 26.94 -3.90
N HIS A 422 13.12 27.83 -2.92
CA HIS A 422 12.14 28.23 -1.92
C HIS A 422 12.04 29.75 -1.82
N TYR A 423 10.81 30.27 -1.73
CA TYR A 423 10.61 31.72 -1.60
C TYR A 423 10.70 32.22 -0.15
N HIS A 424 10.48 31.37 0.86
CA HIS A 424 10.27 31.82 2.23
C HIS A 424 11.22 31.22 3.25
N ARG A 425 12.09 30.29 2.85
CA ARG A 425 13.05 29.64 3.72
C ARG A 425 14.45 29.56 3.12
N ALA A 426 15.45 29.60 4.01
CA ALA A 426 16.83 29.25 3.73
C ALA A 426 17.15 27.88 4.33
N GLU A 427 18.19 27.23 3.85
CA GLU A 427 18.60 25.91 4.32
C GLU A 427 20.08 25.85 4.66
N HIS A 428 20.43 25.12 5.73
CA HIS A 428 21.81 24.73 6.05
C HIS A 428 21.90 23.22 5.96
N TRP A 429 22.83 22.72 5.16
CA TRP A 429 23.08 21.29 5.00
C TRP A 429 24.42 20.92 5.63
N ILE A 430 24.44 19.86 6.43
CA ILE A 430 25.63 19.29 7.05
C ILE A 430 25.69 17.82 6.65
N VAL A 431 26.78 17.39 6.01
CA VAL A 431 26.98 15.99 5.63
C VAL A 431 27.40 15.20 6.87
N VAL A 432 26.61 14.17 7.20
CA VAL A 432 26.86 13.27 8.33
C VAL A 432 27.62 12.03 7.87
N SER A 433 27.23 11.46 6.72
CA SER A 433 27.85 10.27 6.16
C SER A 433 27.77 10.27 4.63
N GLY A 434 28.82 9.83 3.97
CA GLY A 434 28.92 9.76 2.52
C GLY A 434 29.46 11.05 1.89
N THR A 435 29.19 11.24 0.60
CA THR A 435 29.62 12.42 -0.17
C THR A 435 28.44 13.02 -0.90
N ALA A 436 28.18 14.29 -0.67
CA ALA A 436 27.13 15.04 -1.34
C ALA A 436 27.71 15.78 -2.57
N LYS A 437 27.04 15.65 -3.72
CA LYS A 437 27.20 16.58 -4.83
C LYS A 437 26.11 17.63 -4.73
N VAL A 438 26.51 18.87 -4.55
CA VAL A 438 25.61 20.01 -4.34
C VAL A 438 25.65 20.90 -5.56
N THR A 439 24.48 21.18 -6.14
CA THR A 439 24.27 22.28 -7.07
C THR A 439 23.67 23.45 -6.29
N ARG A 440 24.27 24.65 -6.38
CA ARG A 440 23.82 25.86 -5.71
C ARG A 440 24.01 27.04 -6.66
N GLY A 441 22.93 27.59 -7.16
CA GLY A 441 22.95 28.58 -8.25
C GLY A 441 23.66 28.01 -9.48
N ASP A 442 24.75 28.65 -9.89
CA ASP A 442 25.59 28.23 -11.03
C ASP A 442 26.77 27.32 -10.61
N GLU A 443 26.97 27.09 -9.33
CA GLU A 443 28.08 26.30 -8.81
C GLU A 443 27.66 24.85 -8.57
N THR A 444 28.60 23.93 -8.85
CA THR A 444 28.47 22.52 -8.48
C THR A 444 29.75 22.06 -7.80
N PHE A 445 29.65 21.51 -6.61
CA PHE A 445 30.78 21.10 -5.79
C PHE A 445 30.45 19.85 -4.99
N LEU A 446 31.50 19.22 -4.43
CA LEU A 446 31.35 18.08 -3.53
C LEU A 446 31.53 18.55 -2.08
N LEU A 447 30.73 17.93 -1.19
CA LEU A 447 30.90 18.02 0.26
C LEU A 447 31.13 16.62 0.82
N SER A 448 32.16 16.50 1.63
CA SER A 448 32.51 15.30 2.39
C SER A 448 31.88 15.34 3.80
N GLU A 449 32.06 14.28 4.55
CA GLU A 449 31.61 14.20 5.96
C GLU A 449 32.16 15.38 6.77
N ASN A 450 31.32 15.93 7.66
CA ASN A 450 31.53 17.13 8.49
C ASN A 450 31.68 18.46 7.73
N GLU A 451 31.51 18.45 6.40
CA GLU A 451 31.38 19.70 5.64
C GLU A 451 29.93 20.17 5.56
N SER A 452 29.73 21.47 5.34
CA SER A 452 28.42 22.09 5.31
C SER A 452 28.31 23.17 4.24
N THR A 453 27.08 23.49 3.85
CA THR A 453 26.78 24.60 2.95
C THR A 453 25.50 25.32 3.37
N TYR A 454 25.41 26.59 2.98
CA TYR A 454 24.23 27.42 3.15
C TYR A 454 23.56 27.65 1.80
N ILE A 455 22.25 27.48 1.75
CA ILE A 455 21.37 27.77 0.61
C ILE A 455 20.51 28.97 1.00
N ALA A 456 20.66 30.07 0.28
CA ALA A 456 19.91 31.28 0.54
C ALA A 456 18.45 31.17 0.06
N VAL A 457 17.58 32.01 0.63
CA VAL A 457 16.20 32.17 0.12
C VAL A 457 16.23 32.53 -1.36
N GLY A 458 15.44 31.82 -2.17
CA GLY A 458 15.36 32.03 -3.62
C GLY A 458 16.52 31.43 -4.43
N GLU A 459 17.45 30.76 -3.81
CA GLU A 459 18.58 30.14 -4.51
C GLU A 459 18.20 28.77 -5.06
N VAL A 460 18.45 28.55 -6.37
CA VAL A 460 18.21 27.27 -7.04
C VAL A 460 19.24 26.25 -6.59
N HIS A 461 18.80 25.07 -6.14
CA HIS A 461 19.70 24.08 -5.58
C HIS A 461 19.24 22.64 -5.82
N ARG A 462 20.19 21.70 -5.71
CA ARG A 462 19.97 20.25 -5.78
C ARG A 462 20.97 19.52 -4.92
N LEU A 463 20.50 18.43 -4.28
CA LEU A 463 21.33 17.45 -3.57
C LEU A 463 21.37 16.14 -4.36
N GLU A 464 22.58 15.61 -4.60
CA GLU A 464 22.82 14.36 -5.31
C GLU A 464 23.74 13.45 -4.48
N ASN A 465 23.50 12.14 -4.52
CA ASN A 465 24.43 11.14 -4.00
C ASN A 465 25.21 10.48 -5.15
N PRO A 466 26.45 10.90 -5.43
CA PRO A 466 27.28 10.29 -6.46
C PRO A 466 27.97 9.00 -5.98
N GLY A 467 27.85 8.68 -4.67
CA GLY A 467 28.56 7.60 -4.00
C GLY A 467 27.91 6.22 -4.20
N LYS A 468 28.50 5.22 -3.54
CA LYS A 468 28.01 3.82 -3.52
C LYS A 468 27.36 3.43 -2.19
N ILE A 469 27.35 4.32 -1.22
CA ILE A 469 26.72 4.17 0.08
C ILE A 469 25.65 5.25 0.23
N PRO A 470 24.63 5.07 1.09
CA PRO A 470 23.67 6.12 1.38
C PRO A 470 24.35 7.41 1.84
N LEU A 471 23.92 8.54 1.31
CA LEU A 471 24.30 9.87 1.74
C LEU A 471 23.34 10.31 2.83
N GLU A 472 23.88 10.70 4.00
CA GLU A 472 23.09 11.22 5.10
C GLU A 472 23.48 12.67 5.38
N ILE A 473 22.47 13.57 5.43
CA ILE A 473 22.65 14.97 5.82
C ILE A 473 21.69 15.37 6.93
N ILE A 474 22.08 16.35 7.71
CA ILE A 474 21.17 17.16 8.54
C ILE A 474 20.90 18.45 7.78
N GLU A 475 19.63 18.72 7.55
CA GLU A 475 19.12 19.96 6.97
C GLU A 475 18.43 20.78 8.06
N VAL A 476 18.87 22.02 8.23
CA VAL A 476 18.19 23.01 9.07
C VAL A 476 17.53 24.05 8.16
N GLN A 477 16.23 24.02 8.09
CA GLN A 477 15.41 25.02 7.39
C GLN A 477 15.10 26.17 8.35
N SER A 478 15.18 27.42 7.89
CA SER A 478 14.79 28.60 8.68
C SER A 478 14.06 29.61 7.81
N GLY A 479 12.93 30.11 8.31
CA GLY A 479 12.10 31.05 7.55
C GLY A 479 10.74 31.33 8.20
N ASN A 480 9.96 32.15 7.52
CA ASN A 480 8.61 32.49 7.98
C ASN A 480 7.53 31.48 7.53
N TYR A 481 7.88 30.65 6.54
CA TYR A 481 7.01 29.59 6.02
C TYR A 481 7.85 28.38 5.64
N LEU A 482 7.48 27.20 6.17
CA LEU A 482 8.24 25.96 6.04
C LEU A 482 7.45 24.84 5.33
N GLY A 483 6.28 25.17 4.74
CA GLY A 483 5.42 24.22 4.06
C GLY A 483 6.11 23.62 2.83
N GLU A 484 5.80 22.36 2.52
CA GLU A 484 6.33 21.66 1.32
C GLU A 484 5.78 22.23 0.01
N ASP A 485 4.70 23.01 0.05
CA ASP A 485 4.13 23.76 -1.07
C ASP A 485 4.93 25.03 -1.44
N ASP A 486 5.92 25.44 -0.62
CA ASP A 486 6.92 26.45 -0.97
C ASP A 486 8.00 25.94 -1.94
N ILE A 487 7.99 24.64 -2.27
CA ILE A 487 8.98 24.05 -3.18
C ILE A 487 8.61 24.34 -4.64
N VAL A 488 9.39 25.17 -5.29
CA VAL A 488 9.33 25.38 -6.75
C VAL A 488 10.33 24.42 -7.41
N ARG A 489 9.84 23.50 -8.26
CA ARG A 489 10.67 22.49 -8.94
C ARG A 489 10.89 22.86 -10.39
N PHE A 490 12.14 22.79 -10.85
CA PHE A 490 12.55 23.10 -12.22
C PHE A 490 12.90 21.84 -13.03
N ASP A 491 13.38 20.79 -12.34
CA ASP A 491 13.70 19.49 -12.92
C ASP A 491 13.44 18.40 -11.87
N ASP A 492 12.54 17.46 -12.20
CA ASP A 492 12.17 16.35 -11.34
C ASP A 492 12.03 15.05 -12.14
N GLN A 493 13.05 14.20 -12.07
CA GLN A 493 13.09 12.90 -12.77
C GLN A 493 12.02 11.89 -12.28
N TYR A 494 11.25 12.24 -11.25
CA TYR A 494 10.23 11.36 -10.63
C TYR A 494 8.79 11.75 -10.99
N GLY A 495 8.62 12.70 -11.90
CA GLY A 495 7.31 13.08 -12.43
C GLY A 495 6.37 13.77 -11.43
N ARG A 496 6.92 14.48 -10.42
CA ARG A 496 6.12 15.18 -9.38
C ARG A 496 5.80 16.63 -9.69
N ALA A 497 6.26 17.17 -10.82
CA ALA A 497 6.29 18.61 -11.02
C ALA A 497 5.50 19.09 -12.22
N VAL A 498 4.88 20.27 -12.07
CA VAL A 498 4.69 21.19 -13.19
C VAL A 498 6.02 21.94 -13.33
N VAL A 499 6.77 21.65 -14.38
CA VAL A 499 8.07 22.30 -14.66
C VAL A 499 7.83 23.78 -14.93
N GLN A 500 8.25 24.63 -14.00
CA GLN A 500 8.32 26.06 -14.22
C GLN A 500 9.65 26.38 -14.89
N THR A 501 9.65 27.33 -15.85
CA THR A 501 10.89 27.84 -16.43
C THR A 501 11.72 28.53 -15.35
N LEU A 502 13.04 28.28 -15.36
CA LEU A 502 13.98 28.96 -14.46
C LEU A 502 13.75 30.48 -14.52
N PRO A 503 13.68 31.17 -13.36
CA PRO A 503 13.58 32.62 -13.35
C PRO A 503 14.78 33.24 -14.08
N PRO A 504 14.60 34.37 -14.78
CA PRO A 504 15.73 35.08 -15.41
C PRO A 504 16.75 35.45 -14.33
N LYS A 505 18.04 35.20 -14.60
CA LYS A 505 19.12 35.54 -13.68
C LYS A 505 18.98 36.99 -13.20
N PRO A 506 18.98 37.24 -11.87
CA PRO A 506 19.10 38.61 -11.39
C PRO A 506 20.40 39.20 -11.93
N ALA A 507 20.33 40.38 -12.55
CA ALA A 507 21.51 41.10 -12.99
C ALA A 507 22.45 41.27 -11.79
N THR A 508 23.66 40.73 -11.89
CA THR A 508 24.65 40.81 -10.82
C THR A 508 24.96 42.28 -10.54
N ALA A 509 24.36 42.81 -9.48
CA ALA A 509 24.82 44.05 -8.87
C ALA A 509 26.17 43.76 -8.21
N ARG A 510 27.24 43.93 -8.94
CA ARG A 510 28.59 44.03 -8.42
C ARG A 510 28.62 45.28 -7.55
N ALA A 511 28.28 45.17 -6.27
CA ALA A 511 28.61 46.18 -5.27
C ALA A 511 30.13 46.15 -5.08
N ALA A 512 30.78 47.11 -5.69
CA ALA A 512 32.16 47.43 -5.41
C ALA A 512 32.28 47.73 -3.91
N ARG A 513 32.88 46.83 -3.16
CA ARG A 513 33.40 47.17 -1.82
C ARG A 513 34.59 48.08 -2.05
N GLU A 514 34.43 49.38 -1.79
CA GLU A 514 35.56 50.28 -1.61
C GLU A 514 36.43 49.77 -0.45
N PRO A 515 37.74 49.82 -0.57
CA PRO A 515 38.65 49.46 0.52
C PRO A 515 38.49 50.49 1.65
N ARG A 516 38.15 50.05 2.84
CA ARG A 516 38.27 50.88 4.04
C ARG A 516 39.75 51.14 4.31
N ASP A 517 40.14 52.40 4.24
CA ASP A 517 41.41 52.95 4.70
C ASP A 517 41.64 52.60 6.18
N GLU A 518 42.61 51.71 6.44
CA GLU A 518 43.21 51.50 7.75
C GLU A 518 44.31 52.53 7.96
N ALA A 519 43.93 53.78 8.23
CA ALA A 519 44.90 54.78 8.73
C ALA A 519 44.15 55.89 9.46
N ALA A 520 43.97 55.72 10.75
CA ALA A 520 43.90 56.79 11.79
C ALA A 520 43.17 56.25 13.01
N GLU A 521 43.94 55.83 14.01
CA GLU A 521 43.65 55.99 15.44
C GLU A 521 44.69 55.26 16.28
N ARG A 522 45.93 55.78 16.21
CA ARG A 522 46.85 55.68 17.32
C ARG A 522 47.05 57.12 17.80
N GLU A 523 46.33 57.50 18.85
CA GLU A 523 46.83 58.44 19.87
C GLU A 523 45.71 58.72 20.88
N THR A 524 46.16 58.71 22.15
CA THR A 524 45.54 59.23 23.37
C THR A 524 44.70 58.27 24.22
N VAL A 525 45.43 57.57 25.11
CA VAL A 525 45.01 57.38 26.50
C VAL A 525 46.23 57.62 27.41
N ARG A 526 46.20 58.69 28.10
CA ARG A 526 46.84 58.88 29.39
C ARG A 526 45.83 58.63 30.51
#